data_1972e4fadd9e2e4a0629e705df242ec1
#
_entry.id   1972e4fadd9e2e4a0629e705df242ec1
#
_cell.length_a   1.000
_cell.length_b   1.000
_cell.length_c   1.000
_cell.angle_alpha   90.00
_cell.angle_beta   90.00
_cell.angle_gamma   90.00
#
_symmetry.space_group_name_H-M   'P 1'
#
loop_
_entity.id
_entity.type
_entity.pdbx_description
1 polymer ?
#
loop_
_entity_poly.entity_id
_entity_poly.type
_entity_poly.pdbx_seq_one_letter_code
_entity_poly.pdbx_strand_id
1 'polypeptide(L)'
;IALGEIEEKNDHLEHQFKWPEGKISDKTGINKRYIANDSQSTESLALEALENLNNEVSLDKIDFIISVTNTQTNIFPALAYSIQTNSKFPNAQFIGLNAGCSGFADALLLAYSGIASKLHKRVLIITSDTYSKFIKDDDQSIRPLFSDGASATLIEFNEEGYVLENFISNVAP
;
A
#
# COMPACT_ATOMS: atom_id res chain seq x y z
N ILE A 1 9.07 0.84 3.06
CA ILE A 1 8.10 1.88 2.65
C ILE A 1 8.71 2.67 1.50
N ALA A 2 7.88 3.07 0.52
CA ALA A 2 8.19 4.03 -0.54
C ALA A 2 7.13 5.13 -0.56
N LEU A 3 7.51 6.35 -0.92
CA LEU A 3 6.62 7.51 -0.97
C LEU A 3 6.74 8.21 -2.33
N GLY A 4 5.71 8.96 -2.70
CA GLY A 4 5.81 9.89 -3.83
C GLY A 4 6.97 10.88 -3.62
N GLU A 5 7.67 11.24 -4.69
CA GLU A 5 8.86 12.10 -4.59
C GLU A 5 8.54 13.57 -4.31
N ILE A 6 7.33 14.03 -4.64
CA ILE A 6 6.96 15.43 -4.51
C ILE A 6 6.36 15.66 -3.12
N GLU A 7 7.08 16.37 -2.26
CA GLU A 7 6.52 16.85 -0.99
C GLU A 7 5.59 18.03 -1.26
N GLU A 8 4.31 17.88 -0.95
CA GLU A 8 3.29 18.92 -1.08
C GLU A 8 2.81 19.37 0.30
N LYS A 9 3.08 20.62 0.64
CA LYS A 9 2.63 21.26 1.87
C LYS A 9 1.19 21.76 1.74
N ASN A 10 0.53 21.99 2.88
CA ASN A 10 -0.86 22.45 2.91
C ASN A 10 -1.05 23.84 2.31
N ASP A 11 -0.10 24.75 2.51
CA ASP A 11 -0.14 26.12 2.01
C ASP A 11 -0.43 26.22 0.51
N HIS A 12 0.15 25.31 -0.28
CA HIS A 12 -0.11 25.22 -1.72
C HIS A 12 -1.59 25.00 -2.03
N LEU A 13 -2.21 23.98 -1.42
CA LEU A 13 -3.63 23.67 -1.64
C LEU A 13 -4.56 24.72 -1.01
N GLU A 14 -4.22 25.23 0.17
CA GLU A 14 -4.99 26.27 0.83
C GLU A 14 -5.05 27.54 -0.01
N HIS A 15 -3.94 27.94 -0.61
CA HIS A 15 -3.89 29.05 -1.55
C HIS A 15 -4.72 28.77 -2.81
N GLN A 16 -4.54 27.58 -3.42
CA GLN A 16 -5.29 27.15 -4.61
C GLN A 16 -6.79 27.17 -4.38
N PHE A 17 -7.26 26.69 -3.22
CA PHE A 17 -8.67 26.62 -2.88
C PHE A 17 -9.22 27.89 -2.23
N LYS A 18 -8.40 28.93 -2.06
CA LYS A 18 -8.76 30.17 -1.37
C LYS A 18 -9.25 29.91 0.05
N TRP A 19 -8.64 28.98 0.75
CA TRP A 19 -8.92 28.64 2.13
C TRP A 19 -8.01 29.43 3.10
N PRO A 20 -8.46 29.63 4.34
CA PRO A 20 -7.59 30.16 5.38
C PRO A 20 -6.37 29.25 5.62
N GLU A 21 -5.26 29.85 5.96
CA GLU A 21 -4.04 29.14 6.39
C GLU A 21 -4.34 28.24 7.61
N GLY A 22 -3.81 27.02 7.58
CA GLY A 22 -4.00 26.04 8.65
C GLY A 22 -5.30 25.24 8.56
N LYS A 23 -6.23 25.56 7.64
CA LYS A 23 -7.53 24.87 7.55
C LYS A 23 -7.40 23.36 7.36
N ILE A 24 -6.45 22.91 6.53
CA ILE A 24 -6.27 21.46 6.26
C ILE A 24 -5.78 20.76 7.53
N SER A 25 -4.73 21.27 8.17
CA SER A 25 -4.20 20.67 9.39
C SER A 25 -5.21 20.66 10.53
N ASP A 26 -5.97 21.76 10.72
CA ASP A 26 -6.98 21.87 11.77
C ASP A 26 -8.13 20.85 11.59
N LYS A 27 -8.49 20.56 10.34
CA LYS A 27 -9.59 19.63 10.02
C LYS A 27 -9.16 18.17 9.96
N THR A 28 -7.93 17.89 9.54
CA THR A 28 -7.49 16.53 9.17
C THR A 28 -6.30 16.02 9.99
N GLY A 29 -5.55 16.90 10.65
CA GLY A 29 -4.27 16.58 11.26
C GLY A 29 -3.13 16.39 10.26
N ILE A 30 -3.39 16.50 8.94
CA ILE A 30 -2.40 16.32 7.88
C ILE A 30 -1.61 17.62 7.70
N ASN A 31 -0.28 17.52 7.78
CA ASN A 31 0.61 18.67 7.59
C ASN A 31 1.20 18.74 6.18
N LYS A 32 1.40 17.60 5.54
CA LYS A 32 1.93 17.48 4.18
C LYS A 32 1.53 16.16 3.53
N ARG A 33 1.65 16.09 2.23
CA ARG A 33 1.44 14.89 1.41
C ARG A 33 2.68 14.60 0.58
N TYR A 34 2.80 13.35 0.15
CA TYR A 34 3.79 12.92 -0.82
C TYR A 34 3.08 12.47 -2.09
N ILE A 35 3.41 13.10 -3.19
CA ILE A 35 2.73 12.93 -4.48
C ILE A 35 3.70 12.27 -5.46
N ALA A 36 3.24 11.23 -6.14
CA ALA A 36 4.00 10.55 -7.17
C ALA A 36 4.25 11.49 -8.36
N ASN A 37 5.49 11.59 -8.80
CA ASN A 37 5.82 12.29 -10.02
C ASN A 37 5.37 11.52 -11.26
N ASP A 38 5.62 12.06 -12.46
CA ASP A 38 5.19 11.45 -13.73
C ASP A 38 5.84 10.08 -14.00
N SER A 39 7.04 9.84 -13.46
CA SER A 39 7.77 8.57 -13.63
C SER A 39 7.38 7.52 -12.59
N GLN A 40 6.77 7.92 -11.48
CA GLN A 40 6.32 7.01 -10.44
C GLN A 40 4.90 6.48 -10.73
N SER A 41 4.69 5.22 -10.47
CA SER A 41 3.40 4.52 -10.59
C SER A 41 3.14 3.68 -9.34
N THR A 42 1.94 3.18 -9.20
CA THR A 42 1.59 2.19 -8.17
C THR A 42 2.56 1.02 -8.17
N GLU A 43 2.94 0.53 -9.36
CA GLU A 43 3.88 -0.57 -9.52
C GLU A 43 5.31 -0.19 -9.11
N SER A 44 5.82 0.97 -9.59
CA SER A 44 7.19 1.39 -9.25
C SER A 44 7.36 1.66 -7.75
N LEU A 45 6.38 2.27 -7.09
CA LEU A 45 6.39 2.45 -5.64
C LEU A 45 6.34 1.10 -4.89
N ALA A 46 5.54 0.15 -5.38
CA ALA A 46 5.49 -1.20 -4.81
C ALA A 46 6.85 -1.91 -4.89
N LEU A 47 7.53 -1.83 -6.05
CA LEU A 47 8.86 -2.42 -6.24
C LEU A 47 9.92 -1.72 -5.39
N GLU A 48 9.87 -0.40 -5.25
CA GLU A 48 10.75 0.36 -4.37
C GLU A 48 10.55 -0.02 -2.89
N ALA A 49 9.29 -0.13 -2.44
CA ALA A 49 8.99 -0.59 -1.08
C ALA A 49 9.51 -2.01 -0.82
N LEU A 50 9.43 -2.89 -1.83
CA LEU A 50 9.98 -4.23 -1.78
C LEU A 50 11.50 -4.23 -1.68
N GLU A 51 12.18 -3.41 -2.47
CA GLU A 51 13.64 -3.26 -2.42
C GLU A 51 14.09 -2.74 -1.05
N ASN A 52 13.40 -1.74 -0.51
CA ASN A 52 13.68 -1.22 0.82
C ASN A 52 13.53 -2.29 1.90
N LEU A 53 12.50 -3.13 1.84
CA LEU A 53 12.34 -4.25 2.76
C LEU A 53 13.46 -5.30 2.59
N ASN A 54 13.85 -5.60 1.34
CA ASN A 54 14.92 -6.57 1.06
C ASN A 54 16.32 -6.11 1.54
N ASN A 55 16.51 -4.82 1.73
CA ASN A 55 17.73 -4.28 2.34
C ASN A 55 17.78 -4.49 3.87
N GLU A 56 16.63 -4.71 4.51
CA GLU A 56 16.52 -4.91 5.96
C GLU A 56 16.44 -6.40 6.34
N VAL A 57 15.71 -7.20 5.54
CA VAL A 57 15.48 -8.62 5.81
C VAL A 57 15.58 -9.44 4.53
N SER A 58 16.10 -10.67 4.63
CA SER A 58 16.10 -11.59 3.48
C SER A 58 14.68 -11.94 3.07
N LEU A 59 14.38 -11.77 1.79
CA LEU A 59 13.11 -12.17 1.17
C LEU A 59 13.21 -13.51 0.44
N ASP A 60 14.23 -14.31 0.74
CA ASP A 60 14.35 -15.66 0.15
C ASP A 60 13.12 -16.51 0.48
N LYS A 61 12.74 -17.36 -0.47
CA LYS A 61 11.68 -18.35 -0.28
C LYS A 61 10.29 -17.78 0.03
N ILE A 62 10.00 -16.56 -0.44
CA ILE A 62 8.62 -16.08 -0.48
C ILE A 62 7.81 -17.06 -1.34
N ASP A 63 6.71 -17.58 -0.78
CA ASP A 63 5.86 -18.56 -1.44
C ASP A 63 4.43 -18.04 -1.71
N PHE A 64 4.08 -16.88 -1.15
CA PHE A 64 2.82 -16.22 -1.44
C PHE A 64 2.95 -14.69 -1.43
N ILE A 65 2.36 -14.03 -2.43
CA ILE A 65 2.35 -12.57 -2.60
C ILE A 65 0.91 -12.09 -2.60
N ILE A 66 0.59 -11.17 -1.72
CA ILE A 66 -0.71 -10.50 -1.66
C ILE A 66 -0.50 -9.03 -1.96
N SER A 67 -1.04 -8.53 -3.08
CA SER A 67 -1.05 -7.10 -3.37
C SER A 67 -2.39 -6.48 -3.02
N VAL A 68 -2.35 -5.28 -2.47
CA VAL A 68 -3.54 -4.48 -2.15
C VAL A 68 -3.38 -3.13 -2.84
N THR A 69 -4.32 -2.81 -3.73
CA THR A 69 -4.33 -1.53 -4.43
C THR A 69 -5.72 -1.21 -4.98
N ASN A 70 -6.07 0.07 -5.00
CA ASN A 70 -7.26 0.57 -5.69
C ASN A 70 -6.89 1.40 -6.95
N THR A 71 -5.61 1.65 -7.15
CA THR A 71 -5.08 2.50 -8.23
C THR A 71 -4.09 1.75 -9.12
N GLN A 72 -4.35 0.47 -9.38
CA GLN A 72 -3.46 -0.30 -10.23
C GLN A 72 -3.38 0.29 -11.65
N THR A 73 -2.18 0.30 -12.22
CA THR A 73 -1.90 0.89 -13.52
C THR A 73 -2.60 0.14 -14.65
N ASN A 74 -2.70 -1.18 -14.53
CA ASN A 74 -3.33 -2.06 -15.51
C ASN A 74 -4.47 -2.84 -14.86
N ILE A 75 -5.59 -2.98 -15.58
CA ILE A 75 -6.70 -3.84 -15.14
C ILE A 75 -6.22 -5.30 -15.03
N PHE A 76 -5.35 -5.71 -15.92
CA PHE A 76 -4.75 -7.03 -15.97
C PHE A 76 -3.34 -6.96 -16.58
N PRO A 77 -2.36 -7.68 -16.03
CA PRO A 77 -2.43 -8.51 -14.81
C PRO A 77 -2.47 -7.71 -13.50
N ALA A 78 -2.87 -8.33 -12.41
CA ALA A 78 -2.85 -7.72 -11.08
C ALA A 78 -1.43 -7.32 -10.66
N LEU A 79 -1.30 -6.31 -9.78
CA LEU A 79 -0.03 -5.81 -9.27
C LEU A 79 0.86 -6.94 -8.70
N ALA A 80 0.27 -7.91 -8.00
CA ALA A 80 1.01 -9.05 -7.46
C ALA A 80 1.75 -9.87 -8.53
N TYR A 81 1.18 -9.98 -9.74
CA TYR A 81 1.85 -10.63 -10.86
C TYR A 81 3.06 -9.83 -11.35
N SER A 82 2.93 -8.53 -11.48
CA SER A 82 4.07 -7.67 -11.85
C SER A 82 5.19 -7.77 -10.81
N ILE A 83 4.86 -7.81 -9.53
CA ILE A 83 5.82 -8.01 -8.46
C ILE A 83 6.50 -9.39 -8.58
N GLN A 84 5.73 -10.46 -8.81
CA GLN A 84 6.28 -11.80 -9.00
C GLN A 84 7.28 -11.87 -10.15
N THR A 85 6.93 -11.25 -11.29
CA THR A 85 7.76 -11.30 -12.51
C THR A 85 8.99 -10.41 -12.47
N ASN A 86 8.91 -9.27 -11.79
CA ASN A 86 10.01 -8.31 -11.63
C ASN A 86 10.89 -8.61 -10.40
N SER A 87 10.49 -9.54 -9.55
CA SER A 87 11.22 -9.96 -8.36
C SER A 87 11.71 -11.41 -8.47
N LYS A 88 12.52 -11.83 -7.52
CA LYS A 88 13.12 -13.17 -7.50
C LYS A 88 12.19 -14.27 -6.92
N PHE A 89 10.87 -14.16 -7.15
CA PHE A 89 9.88 -15.08 -6.57
C PHE A 89 9.08 -15.87 -7.63
N PRO A 90 9.73 -16.56 -8.58
CA PRO A 90 9.05 -17.15 -9.74
C PRO A 90 8.05 -18.25 -9.37
N ASN A 91 8.18 -18.85 -8.18
CA ASN A 91 7.33 -19.94 -7.71
C ASN A 91 6.30 -19.50 -6.67
N ALA A 92 6.27 -18.21 -6.30
CA ALA A 92 5.29 -17.72 -5.35
C ALA A 92 3.88 -17.75 -5.97
N GLN A 93 2.88 -18.17 -5.23
CA GLN A 93 1.49 -17.91 -5.57
C GLN A 93 1.21 -16.42 -5.43
N PHE A 94 0.19 -15.89 -6.08
CA PHE A 94 -0.16 -14.47 -5.96
C PHE A 94 -1.67 -14.23 -6.00
N ILE A 95 -2.09 -13.19 -5.29
CA ILE A 95 -3.45 -12.66 -5.32
C ILE A 95 -3.42 -11.13 -5.26
N GLY A 96 -4.33 -10.49 -6.00
CA GLY A 96 -4.58 -9.06 -5.91
C GLY A 96 -5.90 -8.80 -5.19
N LEU A 97 -5.89 -7.86 -4.26
CA LEU A 97 -7.05 -7.38 -3.53
C LEU A 97 -7.35 -5.93 -3.90
N ASN A 98 -8.62 -5.65 -4.16
CA ASN A 98 -9.17 -4.29 -4.24
C ASN A 98 -10.25 -4.19 -3.16
N ALA A 99 -9.83 -3.83 -1.94
CA ALA A 99 -10.68 -3.85 -0.74
C ALA A 99 -10.65 -2.51 0.02
N GLY A 100 -10.25 -1.43 -0.64
CA GLY A 100 -10.20 -0.10 -0.02
C GLY A 100 -9.32 -0.05 1.22
N CYS A 101 -9.73 0.74 2.19
CA CYS A 101 -8.97 0.99 3.43
C CYS A 101 -8.81 -0.26 4.32
N SER A 102 -9.69 -1.27 4.20
CA SER A 102 -9.59 -2.53 4.96
C SER A 102 -8.62 -3.53 4.34
N GLY A 103 -8.14 -3.29 3.12
CA GLY A 103 -7.41 -4.26 2.33
C GLY A 103 -6.15 -4.81 3.00
N PHE A 104 -5.43 -4.02 3.79
CA PHE A 104 -4.29 -4.53 4.56
C PHE A 104 -4.72 -5.51 5.65
N ALA A 105 -5.82 -5.23 6.36
CA ALA A 105 -6.35 -6.14 7.38
C ALA A 105 -6.83 -7.46 6.76
N ASP A 106 -7.49 -7.40 5.60
CA ASP A 106 -7.92 -8.58 4.86
C ASP A 106 -6.73 -9.39 4.35
N ALA A 107 -5.69 -8.72 3.83
CA ALA A 107 -4.43 -9.35 3.42
C ALA A 107 -3.72 -10.05 4.60
N LEU A 108 -3.73 -9.42 5.78
CA LEU A 108 -3.14 -9.97 6.99
C LEU A 108 -3.86 -11.24 7.44
N LEU A 109 -5.20 -11.25 7.37
CA LEU A 109 -6.01 -12.44 7.65
C LEU A 109 -5.70 -13.59 6.68
N LEU A 110 -5.57 -13.29 5.37
CA LEU A 110 -5.21 -14.28 4.36
C LEU A 110 -3.81 -14.86 4.60
N ALA A 111 -2.83 -13.99 4.89
CA ALA A 111 -1.47 -14.39 5.21
C ALA A 111 -1.43 -15.30 6.45
N TYR A 112 -2.11 -14.88 7.52
CA TYR A 112 -2.22 -15.67 8.75
C TYR A 112 -2.88 -17.04 8.48
N SER A 113 -3.98 -17.06 7.75
CA SER A 113 -4.70 -18.30 7.42
C SER A 113 -3.83 -19.27 6.59
N GLY A 114 -3.07 -18.75 5.63
CA GLY A 114 -2.13 -19.53 4.82
C GLY A 114 -1.01 -20.15 5.66
N ILE A 115 -0.45 -19.37 6.60
CA ILE A 115 0.62 -19.84 7.50
C ILE A 115 0.06 -20.83 8.54
N ALA A 116 -1.07 -20.52 9.17
CA ALA A 116 -1.70 -21.38 10.19
C ALA A 116 -2.12 -22.74 9.62
N SER A 117 -2.60 -22.77 8.37
CA SER A 117 -2.93 -24.01 7.66
C SER A 117 -1.70 -24.75 7.09
N LYS A 118 -0.49 -24.18 7.22
CA LYS A 118 0.76 -24.70 6.67
C LYS A 118 0.81 -24.79 5.13
N LEU A 119 -0.10 -24.09 4.44
CA LEU A 119 -0.07 -23.94 2.98
C LEU A 119 1.08 -23.04 2.55
N HIS A 120 1.34 -21.99 3.33
CA HIS A 120 2.40 -21.03 3.08
C HIS A 120 3.32 -20.89 4.30
N LYS A 121 4.57 -20.49 4.05
CA LYS A 121 5.59 -20.30 5.09
C LYS A 121 6.02 -18.85 5.20
N ARG A 122 6.12 -18.17 4.06
CA ARG A 122 6.59 -16.79 3.98
C ARG A 122 5.71 -16.00 3.00
N VAL A 123 4.90 -15.11 3.54
CA VAL A 123 3.93 -14.32 2.78
C VAL A 123 4.40 -12.89 2.70
N LEU A 124 4.41 -12.34 1.50
CA LEU A 124 4.70 -10.94 1.25
C LEU A 124 3.38 -10.20 0.99
N ILE A 125 3.09 -9.20 1.83
CA ILE A 125 1.97 -8.28 1.61
C ILE A 125 2.56 -6.98 1.07
N ILE A 126 2.02 -6.48 -0.06
CA ILE A 126 2.39 -5.19 -0.62
C ILE A 126 1.13 -4.36 -0.78
N THR A 127 1.11 -3.18 -0.16
CA THR A 127 0.07 -2.17 -0.40
C THR A 127 0.69 -1.04 -1.19
N SER A 128 0.01 -0.55 -2.22
CA SER A 128 0.50 0.56 -3.02
C SER A 128 -0.64 1.30 -3.69
N ASP A 129 -0.66 2.62 -3.57
CA ASP A 129 -1.62 3.46 -4.25
C ASP A 129 -0.99 4.79 -4.71
N THR A 130 -1.44 5.26 -5.89
CA THR A 130 -1.13 6.58 -6.45
C THR A 130 -2.44 7.35 -6.69
N TYR A 131 -3.16 7.65 -5.63
CA TYR A 131 -4.46 8.32 -5.69
C TYR A 131 -4.40 9.68 -6.37
N SER A 132 -3.27 10.41 -6.23
CA SER A 132 -3.10 11.72 -6.86
C SER A 132 -3.32 11.69 -8.37
N LYS A 133 -3.03 10.56 -9.03
CA LYS A 133 -3.21 10.39 -10.48
C LYS A 133 -4.67 10.20 -10.92
N PHE A 134 -5.57 9.98 -9.97
CA PHE A 134 -7.00 9.73 -10.21
C PHE A 134 -7.90 10.82 -9.64
N ILE A 135 -7.39 11.60 -8.68
CA ILE A 135 -8.12 12.70 -8.05
C ILE A 135 -7.87 13.97 -8.88
N LYS A 136 -8.92 14.72 -9.16
CA LYS A 136 -8.78 16.01 -9.84
C LYS A 136 -8.08 17.02 -8.92
N ASP A 137 -7.24 17.86 -9.49
CA ASP A 137 -6.49 18.88 -8.75
C ASP A 137 -7.39 19.90 -8.04
N ASP A 138 -8.61 20.13 -8.55
CA ASP A 138 -9.60 21.03 -7.99
C ASP A 138 -10.60 20.38 -7.04
N ASP A 139 -10.45 19.08 -6.75
CA ASP A 139 -11.32 18.39 -5.80
C ASP A 139 -11.01 18.76 -4.36
N GLN A 140 -11.77 19.71 -3.84
CA GLN A 140 -11.62 20.22 -2.48
C GLN A 140 -11.98 19.22 -1.36
N SER A 141 -12.64 18.13 -1.70
CA SER A 141 -13.12 17.14 -0.73
C SER A 141 -12.07 16.05 -0.47
N ILE A 142 -11.40 15.59 -1.53
CA ILE A 142 -10.54 14.41 -1.46
C ILE A 142 -9.05 14.77 -1.64
N ARG A 143 -8.74 15.75 -2.50
CA ARG A 143 -7.35 16.11 -2.82
C ARG A 143 -6.49 16.42 -1.58
N PRO A 144 -7.00 17.09 -0.52
CA PRO A 144 -6.23 17.36 0.69
C PRO A 144 -5.95 16.14 1.56
N LEU A 145 -6.60 15.00 1.33
CA LEU A 145 -6.57 13.83 2.22
C LEU A 145 -5.55 12.77 1.80
N PHE A 146 -5.21 12.67 0.51
CA PHE A 146 -4.46 11.54 -0.02
C PHE A 146 -3.02 11.89 -0.36
N SER A 147 -2.11 11.01 0.04
CA SER A 147 -0.74 10.88 -0.46
C SER A 147 -0.62 9.65 -1.35
N ASP A 148 0.49 9.56 -2.06
CA ASP A 148 0.88 8.37 -2.81
C ASP A 148 2.01 7.65 -2.09
N GLY A 149 1.94 6.33 -2.05
CA GLY A 149 2.96 5.55 -1.39
C GLY A 149 2.70 4.05 -1.46
N ALA A 150 3.68 3.31 -0.99
CA ALA A 150 3.63 1.86 -0.90
C ALA A 150 4.28 1.35 0.39
N SER A 151 3.85 0.18 0.84
CA SER A 151 4.54 -0.57 1.89
C SER A 151 4.68 -2.04 1.51
N ALA A 152 5.78 -2.66 1.94
CA ALA A 152 6.00 -4.09 1.87
C ALA A 152 6.12 -4.64 3.28
N THR A 153 5.44 -5.76 3.56
CA THR A 153 5.39 -6.40 4.88
C THR A 153 5.62 -7.90 4.71
N LEU A 154 6.62 -8.43 5.40
CA LEU A 154 6.89 -9.86 5.47
C LEU A 154 6.13 -10.47 6.65
N ILE A 155 5.37 -11.53 6.39
CA ILE A 155 4.69 -12.34 7.40
C ILE A 155 5.24 -13.76 7.32
N GLU A 156 5.71 -14.27 8.46
CA GLU A 156 6.23 -15.63 8.59
C GLU A 156 5.94 -16.19 9.99
N PHE A 157 5.99 -17.51 10.11
CA PHE A 157 5.87 -18.11 11.44
C PHE A 157 7.11 -17.79 12.29
N ASN A 158 6.87 -17.28 13.51
CA ASN A 158 7.90 -17.08 14.50
C ASN A 158 7.32 -17.34 15.90
N GLU A 159 8.05 -18.06 16.74
CA GLU A 159 7.60 -18.38 18.12
C GLU A 159 7.63 -17.14 19.03
N GLU A 160 8.46 -16.14 18.72
CA GLU A 160 8.60 -14.90 19.49
C GLU A 160 7.90 -13.68 18.84
N GLY A 161 7.11 -13.92 17.80
CA GLY A 161 6.45 -12.86 17.04
C GLY A 161 5.10 -12.41 17.61
N TYR A 162 4.45 -11.50 16.89
CA TYR A 162 3.06 -11.11 17.17
C TYR A 162 2.10 -12.26 16.82
N VAL A 163 1.11 -12.47 17.67
CA VAL A 163 0.05 -13.47 17.46
C VAL A 163 -1.24 -12.77 17.08
N LEU A 164 -1.92 -13.25 16.04
CA LEU A 164 -3.27 -12.81 15.73
C LEU A 164 -4.25 -13.52 16.68
N GLU A 165 -4.74 -12.82 17.69
CA GLU A 165 -5.66 -13.40 18.68
C GLU A 165 -7.11 -13.37 18.22
N ASN A 166 -7.51 -12.31 17.49
CA ASN A 166 -8.88 -12.12 17.04
C ASN A 166 -8.95 -11.28 15.78
N PHE A 167 -9.94 -11.52 14.95
CA PHE A 167 -10.25 -10.75 13.76
C PHE A 167 -11.75 -10.47 13.69
N ILE A 168 -12.10 -9.20 13.53
CA ILE A 168 -13.48 -8.75 13.35
C ILE A 168 -13.55 -7.92 12.08
N SER A 169 -14.44 -8.30 11.16
CA SER A 169 -14.74 -7.54 9.95
C SER A 169 -16.25 -7.30 9.88
N ASN A 170 -16.63 -6.04 9.87
CA ASN A 170 -18.04 -5.63 9.78
C ASN A 170 -18.17 -4.54 8.72
N VAL A 171 -19.29 -4.54 8.01
CA VAL A 171 -19.72 -3.41 7.17
C VAL A 171 -20.74 -2.62 7.98
N ALA A 172 -20.44 -1.36 8.25
CA ALA A 172 -21.44 -0.46 8.82
C ALA A 172 -22.51 -0.15 7.76
N PRO A 173 -23.80 -0.25 8.09
CA PRO A 173 -24.89 0.06 7.17
C PRO A 173 -24.94 1.54 6.80
#